data_f39ebc7de3daea2b5c93c5f94f2cf456
#
_entry.id   f39ebc7de3daea2b5c93c5f94f2cf456
#
_cell.length_a   1.000
_cell.length_b   1.000
_cell.length_c   1.000
_cell.angle_alpha   90.00
_cell.angle_beta   90.00
_cell.angle_gamma   90.00
#
_symmetry.space_group_name_H-M   'P 1'
#
loop_
_entity.id
_entity.type
_entity.pdbx_description
1 polymer ?
#
loop_
_entity_poly.entity_id
_entity_poly.type
_entity_poly.pdbx_seq_one_letter_code
_entity_poly.pdbx_strand_id
1 'polypeptide(L)'
;MTQKAAVLYDAGAPAGEASNIAKFAAAEAGIRCLDQAIQTHGGNGVALEYDLASYWWGVRLLRTAPVSREMILNYVAEHSLGLPRSY
;
A
#
# COMPACT_ATOMS: atom_id res chain seq x y z
N MET A 1 -10.93 -1.42 -3.87
CA MET A 1 -10.57 -0.02 -4.19
C MET A 1 -9.78 0.10 -5.50
N THR A 2 -8.85 -0.79 -5.80
CA THR A 2 -8.07 -0.75 -7.06
C THR A 2 -8.95 -0.75 -8.31
N GLN A 3 -9.92 -1.67 -8.39
CA GLN A 3 -10.87 -1.70 -9.50
C GLN A 3 -11.69 -0.40 -9.60
N LYS A 4 -12.15 0.15 -8.46
CA LYS A 4 -12.86 1.42 -8.44
C LYS A 4 -12.01 2.55 -9.01
N ALA A 5 -10.73 2.62 -8.62
CA ALA A 5 -9.81 3.63 -9.12
C ALA A 5 -9.62 3.52 -10.64
N ALA A 6 -9.44 2.30 -11.16
CA ALA A 6 -9.29 2.05 -12.59
C ALA A 6 -10.55 2.46 -13.38
N VAL A 7 -11.73 2.06 -12.93
CA VAL A 7 -13.00 2.43 -13.59
C VAL A 7 -13.21 3.94 -13.61
N LEU A 8 -12.92 4.63 -12.49
CA LEU A 8 -13.03 6.09 -12.44
C LEU A 8 -12.05 6.76 -13.40
N TYR A 9 -10.82 6.28 -13.44
CA TYR A 9 -9.80 6.81 -14.35
C TYR A 9 -10.19 6.63 -15.80
N ASP A 10 -10.64 5.43 -16.21
CA ASP A 10 -11.07 5.12 -17.58
C ASP A 10 -12.29 5.95 -18.00
N ALA A 11 -13.16 6.29 -17.06
CA ALA A 11 -14.32 7.15 -17.26
C ALA A 11 -13.99 8.66 -17.28
N GLY A 12 -12.73 9.05 -17.11
CA GLY A 12 -12.33 10.47 -16.97
C GLY A 12 -12.86 11.15 -15.71
N ALA A 13 -13.28 10.37 -14.71
CA ALA A 13 -13.79 10.87 -13.45
C ALA A 13 -12.65 11.02 -12.40
N PRO A 14 -12.85 11.85 -11.33
CA PRO A 14 -11.86 12.00 -10.29
C PRO A 14 -11.54 10.67 -9.59
N ALA A 15 -10.33 10.14 -9.81
CA ALA A 15 -9.89 8.86 -9.26
C ALA A 15 -8.94 9.00 -8.05
N GLY A 16 -8.57 10.23 -7.65
CA GLY A 16 -7.53 10.50 -6.66
C GLY A 16 -7.78 9.85 -5.30
N GLU A 17 -8.98 9.97 -4.76
CA GLU A 17 -9.35 9.36 -3.48
C GLU A 17 -9.24 7.82 -3.55
N ALA A 18 -9.86 7.21 -4.56
CA ALA A 18 -9.85 5.76 -4.72
C ALA A 18 -8.43 5.22 -4.93
N SER A 19 -7.59 5.94 -5.69
CA SER A 19 -6.19 5.58 -5.94
C SER A 19 -5.34 5.65 -4.67
N ASN A 20 -5.49 6.70 -3.87
CA ASN A 20 -4.77 6.86 -2.61
C ASN A 20 -5.15 5.76 -1.61
N ILE A 21 -6.45 5.49 -1.43
CA ILE A 21 -6.93 4.42 -0.55
C ILE A 21 -6.46 3.05 -1.05
N ALA A 22 -6.52 2.79 -2.35
CA ALA A 22 -6.05 1.54 -2.94
C ALA A 22 -4.55 1.33 -2.69
N LYS A 23 -3.74 2.36 -2.92
CA LYS A 23 -2.29 2.32 -2.68
C LYS A 23 -1.96 2.05 -1.21
N PHE A 24 -2.62 2.74 -0.30
CA PHE A 24 -2.45 2.51 1.13
C PHE A 24 -2.79 1.06 1.52
N ALA A 25 -3.98 0.60 1.16
CA ALA A 25 -4.44 -0.75 1.51
C ALA A 25 -3.56 -1.85 0.90
N ALA A 26 -3.13 -1.68 -0.36
CA ALA A 26 -2.26 -2.64 -1.03
C ALA A 26 -0.87 -2.73 -0.38
N ALA A 27 -0.27 -1.59 -0.01
CA ALA A 27 1.02 -1.58 0.68
C ALA A 27 0.95 -2.25 2.06
N GLU A 28 -0.10 -1.98 2.84
CA GLU A 28 -0.31 -2.60 4.14
C GLU A 28 -0.55 -4.12 4.02
N ALA A 29 -1.36 -4.53 3.05
CA ALA A 29 -1.62 -5.94 2.78
C ALA A 29 -0.35 -6.68 2.32
N GLY A 30 0.40 -6.08 1.39
CA GLY A 30 1.63 -6.68 0.87
C GLY A 30 2.66 -6.98 1.95
N ILE A 31 2.88 -6.03 2.87
CA ILE A 31 3.80 -6.24 4.01
C ILE A 31 3.32 -7.40 4.89
N ARG A 32 2.04 -7.42 5.24
CA ARG A 32 1.47 -8.50 6.09
C ARG A 32 1.54 -9.86 5.40
N CYS A 33 1.25 -9.90 4.10
CA CYS A 33 1.32 -11.15 3.32
C CYS A 33 2.75 -11.69 3.26
N LEU A 34 3.73 -10.81 3.03
CA LEU A 34 5.13 -11.23 2.99
C LEU A 34 5.63 -11.72 4.35
N ASP A 35 5.32 -10.99 5.41
CA ASP A 35 5.66 -11.37 6.77
C ASP A 35 5.06 -12.75 7.11
N GLN A 36 3.79 -12.96 6.79
CA GLN A 36 3.12 -14.25 7.00
C GLN A 36 3.72 -15.37 6.13
N ALA A 37 4.10 -15.06 4.90
CA ALA A 37 4.78 -16.02 4.03
C ALA A 37 6.12 -16.46 4.62
N ILE A 38 6.95 -15.51 5.06
CA ILE A 38 8.23 -15.80 5.74
C ILE A 38 7.99 -16.66 6.98
N GLN A 39 7.01 -16.29 7.80
CA GLN A 39 6.66 -17.05 9.01
C GLN A 39 6.23 -18.49 8.69
N THR A 40 5.42 -18.67 7.66
CA THR A 40 4.93 -20.00 7.24
C THR A 40 6.06 -20.92 6.76
N HIS A 41 7.09 -20.35 6.15
CA HIS A 41 8.27 -21.10 5.72
C HIS A 41 9.25 -21.40 6.86
N GLY A 42 9.05 -20.83 8.05
CA GLY A 42 9.95 -21.02 9.19
C GLY A 42 11.38 -20.56 8.86
N GLY A 43 12.39 -21.33 9.25
CA GLY A 43 13.79 -21.01 8.96
C GLY A 43 14.09 -20.85 7.46
N ASN A 44 13.39 -21.59 6.61
CA ASN A 44 13.54 -21.47 5.15
C ASN A 44 13.08 -20.10 4.63
N GLY A 45 12.14 -19.44 5.31
CA GLY A 45 11.65 -18.11 4.92
C GLY A 45 12.71 -17.02 4.98
N VAL A 46 13.76 -17.21 5.78
CA VAL A 46 14.89 -16.26 5.89
C VAL A 46 16.15 -16.78 5.21
N ALA A 47 16.13 -18.01 4.69
CA ALA A 47 17.25 -18.57 3.96
C ALA A 47 17.36 -17.97 2.55
N LEU A 48 18.58 -17.62 2.13
CA LEU A 48 18.83 -16.95 0.85
C LEU A 48 18.40 -17.81 -0.35
N GLU A 49 18.48 -19.14 -0.23
CA GLU A 49 18.10 -20.09 -1.27
C GLU A 49 16.62 -20.01 -1.66
N TYR A 50 15.76 -19.61 -0.75
CA TYR A 50 14.32 -19.42 -0.98
C TYR A 50 13.95 -18.01 -1.44
N ASP A 51 14.87 -17.06 -1.29
CA ASP A 51 14.78 -15.67 -1.74
C ASP A 51 13.53 -14.89 -1.28
N LEU A 52 12.78 -15.41 -0.32
CA LEU A 52 11.56 -14.76 0.17
C LEU A 52 11.84 -13.45 0.90
N ALA A 53 12.89 -13.44 1.73
CA ALA A 53 13.25 -12.25 2.50
C ALA A 53 13.74 -11.09 1.63
N SER A 54 14.27 -11.35 0.43
CA SER A 54 14.73 -10.29 -0.48
C SER A 54 13.59 -9.40 -0.99
N TYR A 55 12.37 -9.93 -1.07
CA TYR A 55 11.19 -9.13 -1.44
C TYR A 55 10.82 -8.06 -0.42
N TRP A 56 11.36 -8.14 0.81
CA TRP A 56 11.05 -7.19 1.88
C TRP A 56 11.30 -5.74 1.47
N TRP A 57 12.43 -5.46 0.85
CA TRP A 57 12.78 -4.10 0.43
C TRP A 57 11.79 -3.51 -0.57
N GLY A 58 11.42 -4.29 -1.59
CA GLY A 58 10.46 -3.87 -2.60
C GLY A 58 9.07 -3.61 -2.00
N VAL A 59 8.58 -4.55 -1.21
CA VAL A 59 7.26 -4.43 -0.57
C VAL A 59 7.25 -3.29 0.47
N ARG A 60 8.33 -3.15 1.25
CA ARG A 60 8.46 -2.08 2.25
C ARG A 60 8.53 -0.70 1.60
N LEU A 61 9.16 -0.59 0.43
CA LEU A 61 9.24 0.66 -0.32
C LEU A 61 7.86 1.20 -0.68
N LEU A 62 6.91 0.33 -1.00
CA LEU A 62 5.54 0.72 -1.34
C LEU A 62 4.80 1.49 -0.23
N ARG A 63 5.24 1.39 1.01
CA ARG A 63 4.70 2.18 2.12
C ARG A 63 5.22 3.62 2.14
N THR A 64 6.35 3.86 1.48
CA THR A 64 7.07 5.14 1.50
C THR A 64 6.96 5.88 0.16
N ALA A 65 7.06 5.17 -0.95
CA ALA A 65 7.12 5.74 -2.30
C ALA A 65 5.89 5.30 -3.15
N PRO A 66 5.49 6.09 -4.16
CA PRO A 66 5.90 7.48 -4.44
C PRO A 66 5.30 8.50 -3.46
N VAL A 67 4.26 8.12 -2.74
CA VAL A 67 3.60 8.92 -1.69
C VAL A 67 3.61 8.14 -0.39
N SER A 68 4.05 8.76 0.69
CA SER A 68 4.14 8.08 1.98
C SER A 68 2.76 7.73 2.54
N ARG A 69 2.73 6.71 3.39
CA ARG A 69 1.53 6.28 4.13
C ARG A 69 0.87 7.46 4.85
N GLU A 70 1.66 8.27 5.53
CA GLU A 70 1.20 9.40 6.34
C GLU A 70 0.56 10.48 5.47
N MET A 71 1.13 10.78 4.31
CA MET A 71 0.57 11.73 3.36
C MET A 71 -0.76 11.23 2.78
N ILE A 72 -0.90 9.93 2.54
CA ILE A 72 -2.18 9.35 2.09
C ILE A 72 -3.23 9.49 3.18
N LEU A 73 -2.89 9.19 4.43
CA LEU A 73 -3.83 9.33 5.56
C LEU A 73 -4.27 10.78 5.74
N ASN A 74 -3.36 11.75 5.60
CA ASN A 74 -3.69 13.17 5.60
C ASN A 74 -4.64 13.53 4.46
N TYR A 75 -4.36 13.05 3.25
CA TYR A 75 -5.24 13.28 2.10
C TYR A 75 -6.66 12.73 2.34
N VAL A 76 -6.79 11.52 2.84
CA VAL A 76 -8.08 10.90 3.15
C VAL A 76 -8.78 11.67 4.28
N ALA A 77 -8.07 12.07 5.32
CA ALA A 77 -8.61 12.85 6.41
C ALA A 77 -9.24 14.18 5.91
N GLU A 78 -8.53 14.88 5.03
CA GLU A 78 -8.99 16.16 4.47
C GLU A 78 -10.14 15.95 3.48
N HIS A 79 -9.96 15.09 2.47
CA HIS A 79 -10.87 15.00 1.32
C HIS A 79 -12.06 14.06 1.52
N SER A 80 -11.89 13.00 2.31
CA SER A 80 -12.96 12.01 2.54
C SER A 80 -13.72 12.26 3.83
N LEU A 81 -13.04 12.74 4.88
CA LEU A 81 -13.64 12.96 6.19
C LEU A 81 -13.91 14.44 6.50
N GLY A 82 -13.49 15.36 5.63
CA GLY A 82 -13.68 16.80 5.82
C GLY A 82 -12.95 17.37 7.03
N LEU A 83 -11.88 16.71 7.50
CA LEU A 83 -11.10 17.22 8.63
C LEU A 83 -10.20 18.39 8.21
N PRO A 84 -9.85 19.28 9.13
CA PRO A 84 -8.97 20.40 8.82
C PRO A 84 -7.56 19.88 8.46
N ARG A 85 -6.92 20.59 7.55
CA ARG A 85 -5.54 20.30 7.14
C ARG A 85 -4.58 20.49 8.32
N SER A 86 -3.68 19.54 8.54
CA SER A 86 -2.79 19.53 9.70
C SER A 86 -1.35 19.98 9.40
N TYR A 87 -1.06 20.33 8.17
CA TYR A 87 0.30 20.68 7.72
C TYR A 87 0.30 21.81 6.67
#